data_8a780497450929b3b1c6731c7d521761
#
_entry.id   8a780497450929b3b1c6731c7d521761
#
_cell.length_a   1.000
_cell.length_b   1.000
_cell.length_c   1.000
_cell.angle_alpha   90.00
_cell.angle_beta   90.00
_cell.angle_gamma   90.00
#
_symmetry.space_group_name_H-M   'P 1'
#
loop_
_entity.id
_entity.type
_entity.pdbx_description
1 polymer ?
#
loop_
_entity_poly.entity_id
_entity_poly.type
_entity_poly.pdbx_seq_one_letter_code
_entity_poly.pdbx_strand_id
1 'polypeptide(L)'
;PTQNQIDELFFLLQSRKYFISHKTPPSKKEHSDFVSEHPYLVWYLIYKNKNLIGSVYLQTDNSIGIDLIEYHENEILSVFKYIKNNHKPLPSIKSVRRDEFFINVSSENTNLIKILKNLDKYEIQRSFLV
;
A
#
# COMPACT_ATOMS: atom_id res chain seq x y z
N PRO A 1 7.59 -5.77 -14.99
CA PRO A 1 8.16 -6.46 -13.82
C PRO A 1 8.84 -7.76 -14.22
N THR A 2 9.86 -8.16 -13.47
CA THR A 2 10.51 -9.44 -13.65
C THR A 2 9.66 -10.57 -13.03
N GLN A 3 9.88 -11.81 -13.49
CA GLN A 3 9.19 -12.96 -12.88
C GLN A 3 9.50 -13.08 -11.39
N ASN A 4 10.72 -12.75 -10.99
CA ASN A 4 11.10 -12.77 -9.57
C ASN A 4 10.29 -11.75 -8.75
N GLN A 5 10.06 -10.56 -9.28
CA GLN A 5 9.23 -9.55 -8.62
C GLN A 5 7.77 -10.00 -8.52
N ILE A 6 7.24 -10.64 -9.55
CA ILE A 6 5.89 -11.20 -9.55
C ILE A 6 5.76 -12.27 -8.46
N ASP A 7 6.75 -13.15 -8.35
CA ASP A 7 6.77 -14.22 -7.34
C ASP A 7 6.87 -13.65 -5.92
N GLU A 8 7.69 -12.62 -5.72
CA GLU A 8 7.83 -11.94 -4.43
C GLU A 8 6.52 -11.27 -4.02
N LEU A 9 5.83 -10.60 -4.94
CA LEU A 9 4.53 -10.00 -4.66
C LEU A 9 3.46 -11.05 -4.35
N PHE A 10 3.52 -12.20 -5.02
CA PHE A 10 2.61 -13.31 -4.71
C PHE A 10 2.84 -13.86 -3.31
N PHE A 11 4.10 -14.00 -2.90
CA PHE A 11 4.46 -14.40 -1.54
C PHE A 11 3.88 -13.42 -0.51
N LEU A 12 4.01 -12.12 -0.75
CA LEU A 12 3.44 -11.10 0.14
C LEU A 12 1.92 -11.20 0.21
N LEU A 13 1.26 -11.43 -0.93
CA LEU A 13 -0.19 -11.58 -0.98
C LEU A 13 -0.65 -12.76 -0.12
N GLN A 14 0.05 -13.90 -0.20
CA GLN A 14 -0.27 -15.09 0.60
C GLN A 14 -0.04 -14.85 2.10
N SER A 15 0.90 -13.97 2.46
CA SER A 15 1.20 -13.61 3.85
C SER A 15 0.27 -12.54 4.40
N ARG A 16 -0.60 -11.99 3.57
CA ARG A 16 -1.44 -10.85 3.91
C ARG A 16 -2.51 -11.21 4.92
N LYS A 17 -2.61 -10.43 5.97
CA LYS A 17 -3.59 -10.62 7.06
C LYS A 17 -4.87 -9.81 6.86
N TYR A 18 -4.81 -8.72 6.12
CA TYR A 18 -5.92 -7.77 5.98
C TYR A 18 -6.18 -7.48 4.50
N PHE A 19 -7.46 -7.49 4.12
CA PHE A 19 -7.89 -7.21 2.75
C PHE A 19 -8.86 -6.04 2.75
N ILE A 20 -8.63 -5.07 1.88
CA ILE A 20 -9.51 -3.91 1.70
C ILE A 20 -10.50 -4.18 0.56
N SER A 21 -10.01 -4.69 -0.56
CA SER A 21 -10.79 -4.85 -1.80
C SER A 21 -11.25 -6.28 -2.08
N HIS A 22 -10.65 -7.28 -1.43
CA HIS A 22 -10.93 -8.69 -1.68
C HIS A 22 -11.19 -9.43 -0.39
N LYS A 23 -12.16 -10.37 -0.42
CA LYS A 23 -12.41 -11.30 0.69
C LYS A 23 -11.59 -12.59 0.55
N THR A 24 -11.27 -12.98 -0.69
CA THR A 24 -10.47 -14.16 -1.01
C THR A 24 -9.26 -13.77 -1.83
N PRO A 25 -8.07 -14.34 -1.57
CA PRO A 25 -6.90 -14.05 -2.38
C PRO A 25 -7.07 -14.60 -3.80
N PRO A 26 -6.53 -13.90 -4.82
CA PRO A 26 -6.54 -14.40 -6.20
C PRO A 26 -5.64 -15.63 -6.38
N SER A 27 -5.84 -16.37 -7.47
CA SER A 27 -4.94 -17.44 -7.89
C SER A 27 -3.59 -16.86 -8.33
N LYS A 28 -2.56 -17.72 -8.43
CA LYS A 28 -1.23 -17.29 -8.90
C LYS A 28 -1.29 -16.67 -10.30
N LYS A 29 -2.09 -17.24 -11.21
CA LYS A 29 -2.24 -16.72 -12.57
C LYS A 29 -2.91 -15.37 -12.57
N GLU A 30 -4.02 -15.23 -11.87
CA GLU A 30 -4.73 -13.94 -11.73
C GLU A 30 -3.81 -12.86 -11.15
N HIS A 31 -3.02 -13.22 -10.13
CA HIS A 31 -2.05 -12.31 -9.53
C HIS A 31 -0.95 -11.91 -10.53
N SER A 32 -0.39 -12.88 -11.26
CA SER A 32 0.64 -12.60 -12.26
C SER A 32 0.14 -11.66 -13.35
N ASP A 33 -1.08 -11.87 -13.84
CA ASP A 33 -1.70 -11.00 -14.82
C ASP A 33 -1.91 -9.59 -14.26
N PHE A 34 -2.38 -9.51 -13.02
CA PHE A 34 -2.58 -8.22 -12.36
C PHE A 34 -1.27 -7.46 -12.19
N VAL A 35 -0.20 -8.12 -11.72
CA VAL A 35 1.10 -7.46 -11.53
C VAL A 35 1.66 -6.96 -12.86
N SER A 36 1.51 -7.73 -13.94
CA SER A 36 2.00 -7.35 -15.26
C SER A 36 1.27 -6.14 -15.84
N GLU A 37 0.00 -5.95 -15.51
CA GLU A 37 -0.87 -4.90 -16.05
C GLU A 37 -1.44 -3.99 -14.97
N HIS A 38 -0.76 -3.86 -13.81
CA HIS A 38 -1.30 -3.14 -12.67
C HIS A 38 -1.64 -1.67 -12.99
N PRO A 39 -2.70 -1.13 -12.37
CA PRO A 39 -3.14 0.25 -12.63
C PRO A 39 -2.40 1.31 -11.80
N TYR A 40 -1.45 0.90 -10.95
CA TYR A 40 -0.76 1.83 -10.07
C TYR A 40 0.23 2.72 -10.83
N LEU A 41 0.45 3.93 -10.34
CA LEU A 41 1.50 4.81 -10.87
C LEU A 41 2.88 4.18 -10.70
N VAL A 42 3.15 3.69 -9.50
CA VAL A 42 4.37 2.96 -9.17
C VAL A 42 4.05 1.88 -8.15
N TRP A 43 4.85 0.83 -8.17
CA TRP A 43 4.73 -0.27 -7.21
C TRP A 43 6.13 -0.70 -6.81
N TYR A 44 6.49 -0.50 -5.52
CA TYR A 44 7.80 -0.79 -4.97
C TYR A 44 7.76 -2.02 -4.07
N LEU A 45 8.81 -2.82 -4.16
CA LEU A 45 9.12 -3.84 -3.15
C LEU A 45 9.95 -3.21 -2.05
N ILE A 46 9.73 -3.63 -0.81
CA ILE A 46 10.44 -3.10 0.36
C ILE A 46 11.31 -4.18 0.95
N TYR A 47 12.59 -3.86 1.11
CA TYR A 47 13.57 -4.77 1.71
C TYR A 47 14.19 -4.15 2.95
N LYS A 48 14.46 -4.98 3.95
CA LYS A 48 15.22 -4.62 5.14
C LYS A 48 16.33 -5.65 5.32
N ASN A 49 17.59 -5.21 5.31
CA ASN A 49 18.74 -6.10 5.39
C ASN A 49 18.66 -7.24 4.37
N LYS A 50 18.32 -6.91 3.13
CA LYS A 50 18.15 -7.83 2.00
C LYS A 50 16.97 -8.80 2.12
N ASN A 51 16.15 -8.67 3.16
CA ASN A 51 14.94 -9.47 3.35
C ASN A 51 13.73 -8.69 2.84
N LEU A 52 12.89 -9.36 2.07
CA LEU A 52 11.63 -8.79 1.61
C LEU A 52 10.68 -8.64 2.80
N ILE A 53 10.21 -7.43 3.07
CA ILE A 53 9.29 -7.17 4.18
C ILE A 53 7.92 -6.64 3.74
N GLY A 54 7.78 -6.23 2.50
CA GLY A 54 6.50 -5.74 2.03
C GLY A 54 6.57 -5.05 0.68
N SER A 55 5.49 -4.36 0.36
CA SER A 55 5.39 -3.54 -0.85
C SER A 55 4.61 -2.27 -0.56
N VAL A 56 4.82 -1.27 -1.42
CA VAL A 56 4.08 -0.02 -1.38
C VAL A 56 3.77 0.42 -2.81
N TYR A 57 2.58 0.96 -3.02
CA TYR A 57 2.18 1.48 -4.33
C TYR A 57 1.50 2.83 -4.20
N LEU A 58 1.55 3.60 -5.29
CA LEU A 58 0.82 4.87 -5.42
C LEU A 58 -0.26 4.72 -6.47
N GLN A 59 -1.43 5.29 -6.18
CA GLN A 59 -2.55 5.34 -7.12
C GLN A 59 -2.75 6.74 -7.67
N THR A 60 -3.56 6.83 -8.73
CA THR A 60 -3.84 8.10 -9.42
C THR A 60 -4.69 9.08 -8.59
N ASP A 61 -5.26 8.64 -7.47
CA ASP A 61 -5.96 9.50 -6.53
C ASP A 61 -5.06 10.06 -5.41
N ASN A 62 -3.75 9.82 -5.50
CA ASN A 62 -2.73 10.12 -4.51
C ASN A 62 -2.76 9.22 -3.26
N SER A 63 -3.51 8.12 -3.31
CA SER A 63 -3.47 7.17 -2.20
C SER A 63 -2.20 6.34 -2.22
N ILE A 64 -1.72 6.02 -1.02
CA ILE A 64 -0.60 5.11 -0.76
C ILE A 64 -1.19 3.80 -0.26
N GLY A 65 -0.83 2.69 -0.91
CA GLY A 65 -1.15 1.35 -0.41
C GLY A 65 0.11 0.72 0.16
N ILE A 66 0.04 0.26 1.39
CA ILE A 66 1.15 -0.42 2.06
C ILE A 66 0.71 -1.81 2.48
N ASP A 67 1.55 -2.80 2.18
CA ASP A 67 1.33 -4.18 2.57
C ASP A 67 2.64 -4.71 3.15
N LEU A 68 2.71 -4.80 4.47
CA LEU A 68 3.89 -5.29 5.18
C LEU A 68 3.58 -6.62 5.85
N ILE A 69 4.58 -7.50 5.94
CA ILE A 69 4.47 -8.76 6.69
C ILE A 69 4.22 -8.44 8.16
N GLU A 70 4.95 -7.46 8.71
CA GLU A 70 4.73 -6.92 10.05
C GLU A 70 4.78 -5.39 9.98
N TYR A 71 3.95 -4.73 10.78
CA TYR A 71 3.85 -3.27 10.79
C TYR A 71 4.62 -2.69 11.98
N HIS A 72 5.67 -1.92 11.69
CA HIS A 72 6.48 -1.22 12.69
C HIS A 72 6.59 0.26 12.31
N GLU A 73 6.63 1.11 13.33
CA GLU A 73 6.64 2.57 13.15
C GLU A 73 7.80 3.06 12.29
N ASN A 74 9.01 2.53 12.52
CA ASN A 74 10.20 2.97 11.78
C ASN A 74 10.10 2.67 10.29
N GLU A 75 9.59 1.51 9.92
CA GLU A 75 9.40 1.13 8.51
C GLU A 75 8.35 2.02 7.84
N ILE A 76 7.24 2.27 8.52
CA ILE A 76 6.18 3.14 8.01
C ILE A 76 6.72 4.57 7.80
N LEU A 77 7.45 5.10 8.76
CA LEU A 77 8.05 6.43 8.65
C LEU A 77 9.04 6.50 7.48
N SER A 78 9.87 5.48 7.32
CA SER A 78 10.84 5.40 6.21
C SER A 78 10.14 5.35 4.85
N VAL A 79 9.05 4.59 4.73
CA VAL A 79 8.26 4.52 3.51
C VAL A 79 7.66 5.89 3.17
N PHE A 80 7.07 6.57 4.13
CA PHE A 80 6.50 7.90 3.90
C PHE A 80 7.56 8.92 3.47
N LYS A 81 8.73 8.89 4.09
CA LYS A 81 9.85 9.76 3.70
C LYS A 81 10.31 9.47 2.27
N TYR A 82 10.44 8.21 1.91
CA TYR A 82 10.83 7.81 0.56
C TYR A 82 9.82 8.32 -0.48
N ILE A 83 8.54 8.10 -0.24
CA ILE A 83 7.48 8.55 -1.14
C ILE A 83 7.53 10.07 -1.31
N LYS A 84 7.59 10.82 -0.21
CA LYS A 84 7.61 12.29 -0.26
C LYS A 84 8.86 12.85 -0.91
N ASN A 85 10.00 12.17 -0.78
CA ASN A 85 11.26 12.62 -1.37
C ASN A 85 11.34 12.31 -2.87
N ASN A 86 10.63 11.31 -3.37
CA ASN A 86 10.73 10.84 -4.75
C ASN A 86 9.50 11.14 -5.58
N HIS A 87 8.39 11.54 -4.98
CA HIS A 87 7.14 11.79 -5.67
C HIS A 87 6.45 13.03 -5.11
N LYS A 88 5.77 13.74 -6.00
CA LYS A 88 4.84 14.81 -5.62
C LYS A 88 3.42 14.34 -5.84
N PRO A 89 2.47 14.71 -4.96
CA PRO A 89 1.07 14.43 -5.24
C PRO A 89 0.63 15.02 -6.58
N LEU A 90 -0.21 14.30 -7.30
CA LEU A 90 -0.81 14.83 -8.51
C LEU A 90 -1.72 16.01 -8.15
N PRO A 91 -1.88 17.00 -9.06
CA PRO A 91 -2.70 18.18 -8.79
C PRO A 91 -4.14 17.82 -8.41
N SER A 92 -4.77 18.66 -7.59
CA SER A 92 -6.15 18.47 -7.19
C SER A 92 -7.11 18.52 -8.38
N ILE A 93 -8.17 17.69 -8.31
CA ILE A 93 -9.33 17.74 -9.21
C ILE A 93 -10.54 17.81 -8.29
N LYS A 94 -11.32 18.89 -8.40
CA LYS A 94 -12.47 19.14 -7.54
C LYS A 94 -13.40 17.93 -7.50
N SER A 95 -13.76 17.48 -6.32
CA SER A 95 -14.62 16.33 -6.03
C SER A 95 -14.06 14.96 -6.49
N VAL A 96 -12.84 14.92 -7.04
CA VAL A 96 -12.23 13.69 -7.56
C VAL A 96 -10.93 13.35 -6.86
N ARG A 97 -10.05 14.35 -6.71
CA ARG A 97 -8.71 14.12 -6.17
C ARG A 97 -8.23 15.31 -5.35
N ARG A 98 -7.75 15.04 -4.12
CA ARG A 98 -7.00 16.03 -3.34
C ARG A 98 -5.54 16.04 -3.78
N ASP A 99 -4.83 17.13 -3.56
CA ASP A 99 -3.41 17.28 -3.91
C ASP A 99 -2.47 16.87 -2.77
N GLU A 100 -2.90 15.93 -1.95
CA GLU A 100 -2.13 15.41 -0.81
C GLU A 100 -2.11 13.88 -0.85
N PHE A 101 -1.01 13.30 -0.37
CA PHE A 101 -0.96 11.86 -0.16
C PHE A 101 -1.83 11.46 1.03
N PHE A 102 -2.50 10.33 0.91
CA PHE A 102 -3.24 9.71 2.00
C PHE A 102 -3.13 8.20 1.91
N ILE A 103 -3.49 7.49 2.96
CA ILE A 103 -3.41 6.03 3.01
C ILE A 103 -4.77 5.46 3.38
N ASN A 104 -5.17 4.39 2.67
CA ASN A 104 -6.34 3.59 3.02
C ASN A 104 -5.89 2.41 3.87
N VAL A 105 -6.55 2.20 4.99
CA VAL A 105 -6.19 1.16 5.95
C VAL A 105 -7.44 0.33 6.26
N SER A 106 -7.29 -1.00 6.25
CA SER A 106 -8.36 -1.88 6.73
C SER A 106 -8.72 -1.52 8.18
N SER A 107 -10.02 -1.45 8.48
CA SER A 107 -10.50 -1.20 9.85
C SER A 107 -10.03 -2.26 10.84
N GLU A 108 -9.66 -3.44 10.37
CA GLU A 108 -9.17 -4.55 11.18
C GLU A 108 -7.66 -4.45 11.48
N ASN A 109 -6.93 -3.61 10.72
CA ASN A 109 -5.50 -3.41 10.91
C ASN A 109 -5.24 -2.39 12.01
N THR A 110 -5.56 -2.78 13.25
CA THR A 110 -5.47 -1.89 14.42
C THR A 110 -4.02 -1.49 14.72
N ASN A 111 -3.06 -2.33 14.41
CA ASN A 111 -1.64 -2.01 14.61
C ASN A 111 -1.20 -0.84 13.74
N LEU A 112 -1.52 -0.87 12.44
CA LEU A 112 -1.19 0.23 11.54
C LEU A 112 -1.94 1.51 11.93
N ILE A 113 -3.22 1.41 12.30
CA ILE A 113 -3.99 2.55 12.76
C ILE A 113 -3.33 3.21 13.97
N LYS A 114 -2.87 2.40 14.94
CA LYS A 114 -2.17 2.90 16.12
C LYS A 114 -0.86 3.60 15.74
N ILE A 115 -0.09 3.02 14.84
CA ILE A 115 1.17 3.62 14.36
C ILE A 115 0.89 4.98 13.72
N LEU A 116 -0.11 5.06 12.85
CA LEU A 116 -0.46 6.31 12.17
C LEU A 116 -0.87 7.40 13.17
N LYS A 117 -1.64 7.06 14.20
CA LYS A 117 -2.00 8.00 15.26
C LYS A 117 -0.79 8.45 16.06
N ASN A 118 0.15 7.55 16.35
CA ASN A 118 1.39 7.88 17.03
C ASN A 118 2.29 8.81 16.19
N LEU A 119 2.16 8.79 14.87
CA LEU A 119 2.85 9.68 13.93
C LEU A 119 2.06 10.96 13.66
N ASP A 120 1.05 11.28 14.48
CA ASP A 120 0.18 12.45 14.36
C ASP A 120 -0.61 12.51 13.06
N LYS A 121 -0.90 11.34 12.46
CA LYS A 121 -1.79 11.27 11.32
C LYS A 121 -3.24 11.15 11.83
N TYR A 122 -4.18 11.76 11.11
CA TYR A 122 -5.57 11.74 11.50
C TYR A 122 -6.46 11.15 10.40
N GLU A 123 -7.53 10.51 10.81
CA GLU A 123 -8.50 9.89 9.91
C GLU A 123 -9.28 10.97 9.16
N ILE A 124 -9.41 10.81 7.84
CA ILE A 124 -10.09 11.78 6.97
C ILE A 124 -11.39 11.24 6.36
N GLN A 125 -11.62 9.92 6.40
CA GLN A 125 -12.83 9.32 5.86
C GLN A 125 -13.03 7.91 6.41
N ARG A 126 -14.26 7.41 6.26
CA ARG A 126 -14.64 6.03 6.54
C ARG A 126 -15.45 5.47 5.38
N SER A 127 -15.25 4.19 5.07
CA SER A 127 -15.99 3.50 4.01
C SER A 127 -16.80 2.36 4.62
N PHE A 128 -18.05 2.22 4.18
CA PHE A 128 -18.94 1.16 4.63
C PHE A 128 -19.50 0.43 3.42
N LEU A 129 -19.56 -0.90 3.51
CA LEU A 129 -20.30 -1.67 2.51
C LEU A 129 -21.81 -1.46 2.74
N VAL A 130 -22.54 -1.41 1.64
CA VAL A 130 -23.98 -1.19 1.65
C VAL A 130 -24.73 -2.48 1.27
#